data_18b21d1719d5f2ff8ed7e0e8ba67ac88
#
_entry.id   18b21d1719d5f2ff8ed7e0e8ba67ac88
#
_cell.length_a   1.000
_cell.length_b   1.000
_cell.length_c   1.000
_cell.angle_alpha   90.00
_cell.angle_beta   90.00
_cell.angle_gamma   90.00
#
_symmetry.space_group_name_H-M   'P 1'
#
loop_
_entity.id
_entity.type
_entity.pdbx_description
1 polymer ?
#
loop_
_entity_poly.entity_id
_entity_poly.type
_entity_poly.pdbx_seq_one_letter_code
_entity_poly.pdbx_strand_id
1 'polypeptide(L)'
;MKFGHFNDQDREYVITTPETPYPWINYLGSQDFFSIISHTGGGYSFYKDARLRRITRYRYNNSTLDNNGKYFYINDNGDVWNPGWKPVKKTLDFYECRHGLGSVSYTHLTLPTIYSV
;
A
#
# COMPACT_ATOMS: atom_id res chain seq x y z
N MET A 1 -14.43 -0.61 -15.07
CA MET A 1 -13.81 -1.57 -14.15
C MET A 1 -13.85 -1.03 -12.73
N LYS A 2 -14.22 -1.87 -11.79
CA LYS A 2 -14.36 -1.42 -10.42
C LYS A 2 -13.11 -1.81 -9.63
N PHE A 3 -12.45 -0.82 -9.04
CA PHE A 3 -11.21 -1.06 -8.30
C PHE A 3 -11.43 -1.22 -6.80
N GLY A 4 -12.59 -0.85 -6.30
CA GLY A 4 -12.88 -0.92 -4.88
C GLY A 4 -14.30 -0.48 -4.55
N HIS A 5 -14.60 -0.40 -3.27
CA HIS A 5 -15.94 -0.02 -2.79
C HIS A 5 -15.85 0.51 -1.36
N PHE A 6 -16.89 1.25 -0.97
CA PHE A 6 -17.02 1.68 0.42
C PHE A 6 -17.61 0.58 1.27
N ASN A 7 -17.04 0.40 2.44
CA ASN A 7 -17.62 -0.45 3.49
C ASN A 7 -18.10 0.48 4.61
N ASP A 8 -19.38 0.81 4.58
CA ASP A 8 -19.93 1.79 5.52
C ASP A 8 -19.96 1.27 6.95
N GLN A 9 -20.10 -0.02 7.14
CA GLN A 9 -20.15 -0.61 8.46
C GLN A 9 -18.81 -0.44 9.19
N ASP A 10 -17.71 -0.66 8.50
CA ASP A 10 -16.37 -0.54 9.07
C ASP A 10 -15.76 0.85 8.84
N ARG A 11 -16.45 1.71 8.11
CA ARG A 11 -15.97 3.05 7.75
C ARG A 11 -14.63 3.01 7.04
N GLU A 12 -14.56 2.18 6.02
CA GLU A 12 -13.35 1.99 5.24
C GLU A 12 -13.65 2.06 3.76
N TYR A 13 -12.65 2.45 2.98
CA TYR A 13 -12.68 2.23 1.54
C TYR A 13 -11.81 1.02 1.23
N VAL A 14 -12.38 0.03 0.57
CA VAL A 14 -11.72 -1.24 0.30
C VAL A 14 -11.28 -1.27 -1.16
N ILE A 15 -9.98 -1.39 -1.38
CA ILE A 15 -9.39 -1.47 -2.71
C ILE A 15 -9.08 -2.93 -2.98
N THR A 16 -9.61 -3.46 -4.06
CA THR A 16 -9.60 -4.90 -4.32
C THR A 16 -8.58 -5.32 -5.37
N THR A 17 -7.83 -4.39 -5.92
CA THR A 17 -6.73 -4.69 -6.84
C THR A 17 -5.57 -3.74 -6.61
N PRO A 18 -4.32 -4.21 -6.66
CA PRO A 18 -3.19 -3.30 -6.56
C PRO A 18 -2.95 -2.49 -7.84
N GLU A 19 -3.61 -2.88 -8.96
CA GLU A 19 -3.38 -2.24 -10.25
C GLU A 19 -4.41 -1.18 -10.54
N THR A 20 -4.42 -0.10 -9.76
CA THR A 20 -5.26 1.07 -10.01
C THR A 20 -4.56 2.03 -10.97
N PRO A 21 -5.30 2.91 -11.66
CA PRO A 21 -4.68 3.87 -12.60
C PRO A 21 -3.64 4.77 -11.94
N TYR A 22 -3.88 5.16 -10.69
CA TYR A 22 -2.98 6.01 -9.92
C TYR A 22 -2.89 5.47 -8.50
N PRO A 23 -1.85 5.86 -7.73
CA PRO A 23 -1.79 5.50 -6.32
C PRO A 23 -2.99 6.08 -5.57
N TRP A 24 -3.69 5.26 -4.83
CA TRP A 24 -4.80 5.68 -3.98
C TRP A 24 -4.33 5.72 -2.55
N ILE A 25 -4.28 6.92 -1.99
CA ILE A 25 -3.61 7.17 -0.73
C ILE A 25 -4.57 7.31 0.43
N ASN A 26 -4.05 7.07 1.62
CA ASN A 26 -4.67 7.45 2.87
C ASN A 26 -3.73 8.42 3.60
N TYR A 27 -4.33 9.36 4.29
CA TYR A 27 -3.59 10.41 4.99
C TYR A 27 -3.70 10.12 6.48
N LEU A 28 -2.59 9.78 7.10
CA LEU A 28 -2.54 9.39 8.50
C LEU A 28 -1.77 10.42 9.30
N GLY A 29 -2.23 10.71 10.50
CA GLY A 29 -1.51 11.60 11.39
C GLY A 29 -2.41 12.58 12.11
N SER A 30 -1.81 13.35 12.99
CA SER A 30 -2.50 14.38 13.76
C SER A 30 -1.53 15.50 14.08
N GLN A 31 -2.04 16.73 14.07
CA GLN A 31 -1.33 17.95 14.45
C GLN A 31 -0.04 18.20 13.65
N ASP A 32 1.05 17.55 14.00
CA ASP A 32 2.37 17.90 13.47
C ASP A 32 3.02 16.82 12.62
N PHE A 33 2.74 15.55 12.86
CA PHE A 33 3.36 14.46 12.13
C PHE A 33 2.35 13.75 11.25
N PHE A 34 2.71 13.60 9.98
CA PHE A 34 1.79 13.02 9.00
C PHE A 34 2.49 12.00 8.12
N SER A 35 1.72 11.02 7.67
CA SER A 35 2.15 10.06 6.68
C SER A 35 1.10 9.93 5.59
N ILE A 36 1.55 9.85 4.37
CA ILE A 36 0.72 9.50 3.24
C ILE A 36 1.15 8.09 2.83
N ILE A 37 0.20 7.19 2.73
CA ILE A 37 0.49 5.82 2.34
C ILE A 37 -0.49 5.37 1.27
N SER A 38 0.03 4.73 0.23
CA SER A 38 -0.80 4.25 -0.85
C SER A 38 -1.24 2.81 -0.62
N HIS A 39 -2.15 2.35 -1.46
CA HIS A 39 -2.62 0.98 -1.44
C HIS A 39 -1.55 -0.05 -1.82
N THR A 40 -0.43 0.39 -2.38
CA THR A 40 0.69 -0.50 -2.71
C THR A 40 1.91 -0.26 -1.83
N GLY A 41 1.74 0.46 -0.72
CA GLY A 41 2.77 0.65 0.29
C GLY A 41 3.72 1.82 0.05
N GLY A 42 3.51 2.59 -0.99
CA GLY A 42 4.31 3.78 -1.26
C GLY A 42 3.85 4.98 -0.43
N GLY A 43 4.59 6.06 -0.53
CA GLY A 43 4.25 7.29 0.16
C GLY A 43 5.41 7.90 0.91
N TYR A 44 5.10 8.86 1.76
CA TYR A 44 6.14 9.55 2.53
C TYR A 44 5.57 10.09 3.83
N SER A 45 6.47 10.46 4.72
CA SER A 45 6.13 11.04 6.02
C SER A 45 6.81 12.39 6.16
N PHE A 46 6.17 13.30 6.88
CA PHE A 46 6.74 14.62 7.11
C PHE A 46 6.33 15.16 8.48
N TYR A 47 7.11 16.12 8.96
CA TYR A 47 6.86 16.83 10.20
C TYR A 47 6.51 18.28 9.88
N LYS A 48 5.29 18.68 10.15
CA LYS A 48 4.72 20.02 9.93
C LYS A 48 4.62 20.45 8.47
N ASP A 49 5.67 20.30 7.68
CA ASP A 49 5.70 20.82 6.32
C ASP A 49 6.14 19.71 5.35
N ALA A 50 5.28 19.39 4.41
CA ALA A 50 5.52 18.32 3.45
C ALA A 50 6.66 18.64 2.48
N ARG A 51 6.94 19.91 2.25
CA ARG A 51 7.98 20.32 1.32
C ARG A 51 9.35 20.45 2.01
N LEU A 52 9.37 21.09 3.17
CA LEU A 52 10.61 21.46 3.84
C LEU A 52 11.07 20.46 4.90
N ARG A 53 10.14 19.66 5.44
CA ARG A 53 10.45 18.73 6.54
C ARG A 53 9.99 17.32 6.24
N ARG A 54 10.27 16.88 5.03
CA ARG A 54 9.95 15.52 4.59
C ARG A 54 10.99 14.55 5.17
N ILE A 55 10.53 13.49 5.78
CA ILE A 55 11.39 12.51 6.43
C ILE A 55 11.78 11.42 5.43
N THR A 56 10.83 10.91 4.66
CA THR A 56 11.10 9.91 3.64
C THR A 56 10.85 10.51 2.26
N ARG A 57 11.52 9.97 1.24
CA ARG A 57 11.42 10.54 -0.10
C ARG A 57 10.30 9.90 -0.89
N TYR A 58 9.68 10.72 -1.72
CA TYR A 58 8.70 10.28 -2.69
C TYR A 58 8.82 11.18 -3.92
N ARG A 59 8.93 10.56 -5.10
CA ARG A 59 9.04 11.32 -6.34
C ARG A 59 7.78 11.11 -7.16
N TYR A 60 7.08 12.20 -7.40
CA TYR A 60 5.79 12.17 -8.07
C TYR A 60 5.90 11.77 -9.56
N ASN A 61 7.01 12.12 -10.19
CA ASN A 61 7.20 11.88 -11.62
C ASN A 61 8.11 10.70 -11.90
N ASN A 62 8.08 9.72 -11.03
CA ASN A 62 8.90 8.54 -11.20
C ASN A 62 8.35 7.67 -12.33
N SER A 63 9.23 7.08 -13.13
CA SER A 63 8.83 6.20 -14.22
C SER A 63 8.09 4.97 -13.71
N THR A 64 8.36 4.56 -12.48
CA THR A 64 7.59 3.51 -11.82
C THR A 64 6.76 4.17 -10.74
N LEU A 65 5.46 4.23 -10.96
CA LEU A 65 4.57 4.90 -10.01
C LEU A 65 4.59 4.23 -8.65
N ASP A 66 4.59 5.07 -7.61
CA ASP A 66 4.46 4.63 -6.23
C ASP A 66 5.56 3.68 -5.77
N ASN A 67 6.78 3.91 -6.25
CA ASN A 67 7.88 3.01 -5.97
C ASN A 67 9.01 3.76 -5.29
N ASN A 68 8.82 4.08 -4.00
CA ASN A 68 9.87 4.79 -3.27
C ASN A 68 9.56 4.98 -1.81
N GLY A 69 10.50 5.59 -1.10
CA GLY A 69 10.39 6.00 0.29
C GLY A 69 10.88 4.96 1.26
N LYS A 70 10.15 3.92 1.41
CA LYS A 70 10.48 2.83 2.34
C LYS A 70 10.05 1.51 1.76
N TYR A 71 10.83 0.46 2.04
CA TYR A 71 10.55 -0.85 1.49
C TYR A 71 10.68 -1.89 2.59
N PHE A 72 9.72 -2.79 2.63
CA PHE A 72 9.76 -3.94 3.52
C PHE A 72 9.71 -5.20 2.65
N TYR A 73 10.68 -6.07 2.83
CA TYR A 73 10.73 -7.33 2.10
C TYR A 73 10.61 -8.48 3.09
N ILE A 74 9.78 -9.44 2.75
CA ILE A 74 9.67 -10.68 3.51
C ILE A 74 10.19 -11.80 2.63
N ASN A 75 11.12 -12.57 3.18
CA ASN A 75 11.67 -13.72 2.50
C ASN A 75 11.27 -14.96 3.30
N ASP A 76 10.36 -15.74 2.73
CA ASP A 76 9.88 -16.95 3.35
C ASP A 76 10.38 -18.14 2.53
N ASN A 77 11.49 -18.70 2.94
CA ASN A 77 12.15 -19.83 2.28
C ASN A 77 12.39 -19.58 0.79
N GLY A 78 12.90 -18.39 0.45
CA GLY A 78 13.18 -18.03 -0.92
C GLY A 78 12.03 -17.36 -1.65
N ASP A 79 10.85 -17.35 -1.07
CA ASP A 79 9.69 -16.65 -1.63
C ASP A 79 9.68 -15.22 -1.09
N VAL A 80 10.01 -14.25 -1.95
CA VAL A 80 10.17 -12.85 -1.56
C VAL A 80 8.95 -12.06 -1.98
N TRP A 81 8.41 -11.27 -1.04
CA TRP A 81 7.25 -10.43 -1.31
C TRP A 81 7.26 -9.19 -0.42
N ASN A 82 6.40 -8.25 -0.76
CA ASN A 82 6.23 -7.01 0.01
C ASN A 82 4.83 -6.98 0.61
N PRO A 83 4.70 -6.59 1.88
CA PRO A 83 3.36 -6.43 2.48
C PRO A 83 2.46 -5.48 1.70
N GLY A 84 3.02 -4.42 1.13
CA GLY A 84 2.27 -3.46 0.32
C GLY A 84 2.20 -3.78 -1.16
N TRP A 85 2.73 -4.91 -1.60
CA TRP A 85 2.77 -5.39 -2.98
C TRP A 85 3.95 -4.89 -3.80
N LYS A 86 4.19 -3.60 -3.89
CA LYS A 86 5.35 -3.05 -4.58
C LYS A 86 6.57 -3.01 -3.68
N PRO A 87 7.80 -3.12 -4.21
CA PRO A 87 8.15 -3.18 -5.62
C PRO A 87 8.21 -4.58 -6.22
N VAL A 88 8.13 -5.66 -5.43
CA VAL A 88 8.26 -7.03 -5.97
C VAL A 88 7.11 -7.37 -6.91
N LYS A 89 5.91 -6.89 -6.62
CA LYS A 89 4.71 -7.12 -7.44
C LYS A 89 4.41 -8.60 -7.64
N LYS A 90 4.42 -9.34 -6.54
CA LYS A 90 4.13 -10.76 -6.61
C LYS A 90 2.71 -10.99 -7.12
N THR A 91 2.54 -11.99 -7.98
CA THR A 91 1.21 -12.38 -8.45
C THR A 91 0.40 -12.92 -7.28
N LEU A 92 -0.80 -12.36 -7.09
CA LEU A 92 -1.64 -12.68 -5.94
C LEU A 92 -2.97 -13.25 -6.40
N ASP A 93 -3.50 -14.21 -5.64
CA ASP A 93 -4.85 -14.73 -5.84
C ASP A 93 -5.90 -13.89 -5.15
N PHE A 94 -5.49 -13.17 -4.11
CA PHE A 94 -6.36 -12.26 -3.38
C PHE A 94 -5.56 -11.05 -2.92
N TYR A 95 -6.13 -9.87 -3.07
CA TYR A 95 -5.56 -8.63 -2.59
C TYR A 95 -6.65 -7.73 -2.06
N GLU A 96 -6.39 -7.10 -0.93
CA GLU A 96 -7.29 -6.12 -0.37
C GLU A 96 -6.50 -5.09 0.42
N CYS A 97 -6.77 -3.81 0.18
CA CYS A 97 -6.24 -2.73 0.99
C CYS A 97 -7.42 -1.95 1.55
N ARG A 98 -7.45 -1.77 2.85
CA ARG A 98 -8.53 -1.06 3.52
C ARG A 98 -8.01 0.26 4.06
N HIS A 99 -8.54 1.36 3.54
CA HIS A 99 -8.23 2.70 4.02
C HIS A 99 -9.30 3.13 5.01
N GLY A 100 -8.96 3.12 6.28
CA GLY A 100 -9.83 3.60 7.35
C GLY A 100 -9.52 5.04 7.72
N LEU A 101 -10.22 5.57 8.71
CA LEU A 101 -10.03 6.96 9.13
C LEU A 101 -8.68 7.19 9.80
N GLY A 102 -8.14 6.18 10.44
CA GLY A 102 -6.83 6.28 11.11
C GLY A 102 -5.98 5.05 10.90
N SER A 103 -6.22 4.28 9.85
CA SER A 103 -5.50 3.04 9.62
C SER A 103 -5.48 2.66 8.16
N VAL A 104 -4.49 1.85 7.81
CA VAL A 104 -4.43 1.18 6.51
C VAL A 104 -4.08 -0.28 6.79
N SER A 105 -4.83 -1.19 6.19
CA SER A 105 -4.60 -2.62 6.33
C SER A 105 -4.39 -3.25 4.97
N TYR A 106 -3.39 -4.12 4.87
CA TYR A 106 -3.11 -4.86 3.64
C TYR A 106 -3.32 -6.34 3.89
N THR A 107 -4.06 -6.98 3.00
CA THR A 107 -4.22 -8.42 3.02
C THR A 107 -4.00 -8.95 1.62
N HIS A 108 -3.10 -9.90 1.46
CA HIS A 108 -2.94 -10.56 0.19
C HIS A 108 -2.54 -12.02 0.40
N LEU A 109 -2.98 -12.86 -0.51
CA LEU A 109 -2.76 -14.29 -0.44
C LEU A 109 -2.37 -14.83 -1.80
N THR A 110 -1.51 -15.83 -1.78
CA THR A 110 -1.39 -16.75 -2.89
C THR A 110 -1.93 -18.08 -2.40
N LEU A 111 -2.89 -18.62 -3.11
CA LEU A 111 -3.44 -19.91 -2.71
C LEU A 111 -2.36 -20.98 -2.87
N PRO A 112 -2.27 -21.90 -1.92
CA PRO A 112 -1.28 -22.95 -2.04
C PRO A 112 -1.56 -23.79 -3.27
N THR A 113 -0.50 -24.12 -3.97
CA THR A 113 -0.62 -25.07 -5.03
C THR A 113 -0.77 -26.40 -4.38
N ILE A 114 -1.95 -26.98 -4.53
CA ILE A 114 -2.16 -28.20 -3.92
C ILE A 114 -1.84 -29.26 -4.83
N TYR A 115 -0.89 -29.92 -4.59
CA TYR A 115 -0.70 -31.04 -5.24
C TYR A 115 -0.92 -32.10 -4.38
N SER A 116 -1.84 -32.33 -4.27
CA SER A 116 -2.03 -33.27 -3.64
C SER A 116 -1.15 -34.06 -3.45
N VAL A 117 -0.50 -33.93 -3.22
CA VAL A 117 0.10 -34.76 -2.96
C VAL A 117 0.06 -35.48 -2.39
#